data_f90551117440bc43588e9437af555a67
#
_entry.id   f90551117440bc43588e9437af555a67
#
_cell.length_a   1.000
_cell.length_b   1.000
_cell.length_c   1.000
_cell.angle_alpha   90.00
_cell.angle_beta   90.00
_cell.angle_gamma   90.00
#
_symmetry.space_group_name_H-M   'P 1'
#
loop_
_entity.id
_entity.type
_entity.pdbx_description
1 polymer ?
#
loop_
_entity_poly.entity_id
_entity_poly.type
_entity_poly.pdbx_seq_one_letter_code
_entity_poly.pdbx_strand_id
1 'polypeptide(L)'
;GLFWSTSNLETTSANTQWGTAYYIQYSGVRNVNNAAELTTVAWGEGSTFTLLGGEIKNVTPGSLFAASYVDGELVEGHPISSRPAKLKFNYKYKPYKSDKFVVTVILENNTEGTIVEKTVQVPDAKDLFTSYELDFSSYITDEAKNKIKAERIKIYFRAGVNSTKKAVQGVRGSDG
;
A
#
# COMPACT_ATOMS: atom_id res chain seq x y z
N GLY A 1 -3.52 -0.31 -20.14
CA GLY A 1 -3.28 -1.16 -18.98
C GLY A 1 -3.76 -0.46 -17.70
N LEU A 2 -4.13 -1.21 -16.68
CA LEU A 2 -4.50 -0.64 -15.38
C LEU A 2 -3.29 0.06 -14.79
N PHE A 3 -3.47 1.31 -14.34
CA PHE A 3 -2.41 2.04 -13.62
C PHE A 3 -2.35 1.64 -12.14
N TRP A 4 -3.47 1.22 -11.57
CA TRP A 4 -3.60 0.89 -10.15
C TRP A 4 -4.02 -0.55 -9.94
N SER A 5 -3.40 -1.19 -8.94
CA SER A 5 -3.80 -2.47 -8.39
C SER A 5 -4.00 -2.36 -6.87
N THR A 6 -4.55 -3.40 -6.27
CA THR A 6 -4.94 -3.39 -4.86
C THR A 6 -4.52 -4.67 -4.14
N SER A 7 -4.40 -4.59 -2.82
CA SER A 7 -4.21 -5.75 -1.94
C SER A 7 -5.53 -6.47 -1.58
N ASN A 8 -6.59 -6.31 -2.36
CA ASN A 8 -7.89 -6.87 -2.00
C ASN A 8 -7.88 -8.39 -1.83
N LEU A 9 -7.04 -9.10 -2.58
CA LEU A 9 -6.90 -10.54 -2.40
C LEU A 9 -6.42 -10.89 -0.98
N GLU A 10 -5.47 -10.12 -0.45
CA GLU A 10 -4.94 -10.31 0.91
C GLU A 10 -5.93 -9.91 2.00
N THR A 11 -6.81 -8.94 1.72
CA THR A 11 -7.78 -8.44 2.70
C THR A 11 -9.12 -9.19 2.68
N THR A 12 -9.40 -9.97 1.64
CA THR A 12 -10.64 -10.76 1.51
C THR A 12 -10.44 -12.24 1.76
N SER A 13 -9.20 -12.73 1.71
CA SER A 13 -8.90 -14.13 1.95
C SER A 13 -7.60 -14.30 2.73
N ALA A 14 -7.56 -15.30 3.59
CA ALA A 14 -6.34 -15.76 4.24
C ALA A 14 -6.03 -17.17 3.76
N ASN A 15 -4.85 -17.34 3.18
CA ASN A 15 -4.41 -18.60 2.61
C ASN A 15 -3.47 -19.34 3.56
N THR A 16 -3.59 -20.66 3.58
CA THR A 16 -2.65 -21.57 4.19
C THR A 16 -2.03 -22.45 3.11
N GLN A 17 -1.01 -23.23 3.44
CA GLN A 17 -0.44 -24.18 2.47
C GLN A 17 -1.45 -25.27 1.99
N TRP A 18 -2.56 -25.42 2.69
CA TRP A 18 -3.64 -26.38 2.38
C TRP A 18 -4.82 -25.71 1.65
N GLY A 19 -4.72 -24.43 1.34
CA GLY A 19 -5.76 -23.67 0.65
C GLY A 19 -6.22 -22.46 1.43
N THR A 20 -7.33 -21.88 1.01
CA THR A 20 -7.90 -20.69 1.65
C THR A 20 -8.61 -21.07 2.94
N ALA A 21 -8.10 -20.57 4.08
CA ALA A 21 -8.63 -20.86 5.41
C ALA A 21 -9.78 -19.93 5.83
N TYR A 22 -9.79 -18.69 5.34
CA TYR A 22 -10.77 -17.67 5.68
C TYR A 22 -11.19 -16.83 4.48
N TYR A 23 -12.48 -16.50 4.45
CA TYR A 23 -13.06 -15.50 3.57
C TYR A 23 -13.73 -14.43 4.41
N ILE A 24 -13.50 -13.18 4.06
CA ILE A 24 -14.29 -12.06 4.53
C ILE A 24 -14.83 -11.31 3.31
N GLN A 25 -16.01 -10.71 3.47
CA GLN A 25 -16.67 -10.00 2.37
C GLN A 25 -16.26 -8.52 2.27
N TYR A 26 -15.17 -8.14 2.93
CA TYR A 26 -14.74 -6.74 2.98
C TYR A 26 -13.45 -6.54 2.21
N SER A 27 -13.54 -5.74 1.16
CA SER A 27 -12.38 -5.31 0.42
C SER A 27 -11.65 -4.20 1.18
N GLY A 28 -10.33 -4.33 1.33
CA GLY A 28 -9.49 -3.29 1.92
C GLY A 28 -9.37 -2.04 1.04
N VAL A 29 -9.73 -2.14 -0.25
CA VAL A 29 -9.76 -1.01 -1.18
C VAL A 29 -11.05 -1.05 -1.99
N ARG A 30 -11.78 0.06 -1.99
CA ARG A 30 -13.05 0.22 -2.72
C ARG A 30 -13.05 1.53 -3.49
N ASN A 31 -13.84 1.59 -4.57
CA ASN A 31 -14.15 2.86 -5.23
C ASN A 31 -15.40 3.45 -4.58
N VAL A 32 -15.28 4.63 -4.01
CA VAL A 32 -16.38 5.36 -3.40
C VAL A 32 -16.39 6.79 -3.94
N ASN A 33 -17.44 7.17 -4.67
CA ASN A 33 -17.58 8.51 -5.23
C ASN A 33 -16.36 8.99 -6.04
N ASN A 34 -15.82 8.12 -6.90
CA ASN A 34 -14.61 8.38 -7.71
C ASN A 34 -13.33 8.59 -6.91
N ALA A 35 -13.30 8.16 -5.65
CA ALA A 35 -12.10 8.11 -4.84
C ALA A 35 -11.78 6.67 -4.43
N ALA A 36 -10.50 6.35 -4.23
CA ALA A 36 -10.11 5.11 -3.60
C ALA A 36 -10.28 5.25 -2.09
N GLU A 37 -11.13 4.39 -1.51
CA GLU A 37 -11.25 4.24 -0.06
C GLU A 37 -10.39 3.05 0.36
N LEU A 38 -9.44 3.29 1.24
CA LEU A 38 -8.56 2.29 1.82
C LEU A 38 -8.93 2.07 3.28
N THR A 39 -9.14 0.82 3.66
CA THR A 39 -9.55 0.43 5.01
C THR A 39 -8.63 -0.63 5.56
N THR A 40 -8.27 -0.53 6.82
CA THR A 40 -7.60 -1.62 7.55
C THR A 40 -8.64 -2.66 7.95
N VAL A 41 -8.41 -3.91 7.56
CA VAL A 41 -9.34 -5.02 7.79
C VAL A 41 -8.90 -5.81 9.01
N ALA A 42 -9.83 -6.03 9.96
CA ALA A 42 -9.60 -6.84 11.15
C ALA A 42 -10.10 -8.29 10.96
N TRP A 43 -9.22 -9.25 11.28
CA TRP A 43 -9.49 -10.69 11.20
C TRP A 43 -9.81 -11.35 12.56
N GLY A 44 -10.14 -10.56 13.58
CA GLY A 44 -10.31 -11.03 14.94
C GLY A 44 -8.96 -11.35 15.59
N GLU A 45 -8.85 -12.48 16.25
CA GLU A 45 -7.63 -12.85 17.00
C GLU A 45 -6.44 -13.24 16.10
N GLY A 46 -6.67 -13.44 14.81
CA GLY A 46 -5.66 -13.99 13.93
C GLY A 46 -5.34 -15.47 14.24
N SER A 47 -4.31 -15.99 13.62
CA SER A 47 -3.81 -17.33 13.88
C SER A 47 -2.34 -17.45 13.53
N THR A 48 -1.57 -18.14 14.38
CA THR A 48 -0.16 -18.47 14.14
C THR A 48 0.04 -19.97 13.98
N PHE A 49 -0.97 -20.69 13.55
CA PHE A 49 -0.94 -22.15 13.48
C PHE A 49 0.00 -22.62 12.36
N THR A 50 1.27 -22.79 12.71
CA THR A 50 2.35 -23.13 11.78
C THR A 50 2.30 -24.58 11.28
N LEU A 51 1.68 -25.50 12.02
CA LEU A 51 1.63 -26.93 11.66
C LEU A 51 0.83 -27.18 10.37
N LEU A 52 -0.14 -26.32 10.06
CA LEU A 52 -0.96 -26.37 8.84
C LEU A 52 -0.60 -25.24 7.85
N GLY A 53 0.57 -24.63 8.06
CA GLY A 53 1.20 -23.79 7.04
C GLY A 53 0.50 -22.51 6.70
N GLY A 54 0.08 -21.73 7.66
CA GLY A 54 -0.44 -20.41 7.38
C GLY A 54 -0.43 -19.51 8.59
N GLU A 55 -0.14 -18.25 8.34
CA GLU A 55 -0.26 -17.19 9.31
C GLU A 55 -1.41 -16.27 8.92
N ILE A 56 -2.41 -16.14 9.80
CA ILE A 56 -3.49 -15.19 9.64
C ILE A 56 -3.20 -14.02 10.57
N LYS A 57 -2.90 -12.88 9.97
CA LYS A 57 -2.72 -11.64 10.71
C LYS A 57 -4.07 -11.18 11.25
N ASN A 58 -4.09 -10.61 12.46
CA ASN A 58 -5.32 -10.06 12.99
C ASN A 58 -5.73 -8.73 12.34
N VAL A 59 -4.78 -8.03 11.73
CA VAL A 59 -5.00 -6.74 11.06
C VAL A 59 -4.25 -6.71 9.73
N THR A 60 -4.94 -6.35 8.65
CA THR A 60 -4.35 -6.20 7.31
C THR A 60 -4.77 -4.86 6.72
N PRO A 61 -3.88 -3.89 6.57
CA PRO A 61 -4.19 -2.62 5.91
C PRO A 61 -4.48 -2.82 4.42
N GLY A 62 -5.55 -2.21 3.94
CA GLY A 62 -5.80 -2.10 2.51
C GLY A 62 -4.71 -1.27 1.84
N SER A 63 -4.24 -1.72 0.69
CA SER A 63 -3.19 -1.05 -0.08
C SER A 63 -3.61 -0.86 -1.53
N LEU A 64 -3.37 0.35 -2.03
CA LEU A 64 -3.49 0.73 -3.44
C LEU A 64 -2.08 1.00 -3.96
N PHE A 65 -1.71 0.42 -5.08
CA PHE A 65 -0.38 0.60 -5.62
C PHE A 65 -0.37 0.71 -7.15
N ALA A 66 0.61 1.43 -7.67
CA ALA A 66 0.83 1.52 -9.10
C ALA A 66 1.33 0.17 -9.63
N ALA A 67 0.75 -0.30 -10.73
CA ALA A 67 1.10 -1.55 -11.36
C ALA A 67 0.92 -1.51 -12.88
N SER A 68 1.64 -2.37 -13.58
CA SER A 68 1.54 -2.58 -15.02
C SER A 68 1.48 -4.06 -15.34
N TYR A 69 0.94 -4.41 -16.50
CA TYR A 69 1.04 -5.77 -17.01
C TYR A 69 2.23 -5.87 -17.97
N VAL A 70 3.09 -6.85 -17.73
CA VAL A 70 4.21 -7.21 -18.60
C VAL A 70 4.07 -8.70 -18.93
N ASP A 71 3.95 -9.03 -20.21
CA ASP A 71 3.75 -10.40 -20.69
C ASP A 71 2.60 -11.16 -20.03
N GLY A 72 1.55 -10.41 -19.64
CA GLY A 72 0.35 -10.95 -18.99
C GLY A 72 0.45 -11.07 -17.46
N GLU A 73 1.59 -10.78 -16.87
CA GLU A 73 1.80 -10.77 -15.43
C GLU A 73 1.69 -9.37 -14.84
N LEU A 74 1.14 -9.28 -13.63
CA LEU A 74 1.07 -8.03 -12.87
C LEU A 74 2.43 -7.71 -12.27
N VAL A 75 3.02 -6.60 -12.69
CA VAL A 75 4.30 -6.10 -12.17
C VAL A 75 4.07 -4.78 -11.46
N GLU A 76 4.58 -4.67 -10.23
CA GLU A 76 4.48 -3.44 -9.45
C GLU A 76 5.25 -2.29 -10.13
N GLY A 77 4.61 -1.13 -10.15
CA GLY A 77 5.14 0.09 -10.72
C GLY A 77 4.82 0.27 -12.21
N HIS A 78 5.13 1.46 -12.68
CA HIS A 78 4.93 1.88 -14.06
C HIS A 78 6.24 2.27 -14.73
N PRO A 79 6.46 1.91 -15.99
CA PRO A 79 7.59 2.42 -16.76
C PRO A 79 7.45 3.94 -16.92
N ILE A 80 8.56 4.64 -16.76
CA ILE A 80 8.66 6.08 -16.94
C ILE A 80 9.91 6.44 -17.74
N SER A 81 9.88 7.62 -18.39
CA SER A 81 11.05 8.22 -19.03
C SER A 81 11.35 9.61 -18.50
N SER A 82 10.57 10.08 -17.52
CA SER A 82 10.70 11.38 -16.88
C SER A 82 11.43 11.26 -15.53
N ARG A 83 11.75 12.41 -14.94
CA ARG A 83 12.37 12.51 -13.61
C ARG A 83 11.41 13.22 -12.65
N PRO A 84 10.37 12.53 -12.15
CA PRO A 84 9.44 13.15 -11.23
C PRO A 84 10.14 13.49 -9.91
N ALA A 85 9.75 14.62 -9.33
CA ALA A 85 10.32 15.13 -8.08
C ALA A 85 9.31 15.13 -6.93
N LYS A 86 8.02 15.06 -7.26
CA LYS A 86 6.93 15.23 -6.30
C LYS A 86 5.74 14.37 -6.66
N LEU A 87 5.05 13.84 -5.63
CA LEU A 87 3.74 13.23 -5.74
C LEU A 87 2.71 14.14 -5.08
N LYS A 88 1.67 14.52 -5.83
CA LYS A 88 0.54 15.29 -5.30
C LYS A 88 -0.72 14.46 -5.30
N PHE A 89 -1.47 14.50 -4.21
CA PHE A 89 -2.75 13.82 -4.08
C PHE A 89 -3.65 14.55 -3.08
N ASN A 90 -4.95 14.31 -3.18
CA ASN A 90 -5.92 14.77 -2.19
C ASN A 90 -6.37 13.58 -1.35
N TYR A 91 -6.49 13.77 -0.04
CA TYR A 91 -6.89 12.73 0.88
C TYR A 91 -7.88 13.22 1.93
N LYS A 92 -8.67 12.29 2.42
CA LYS A 92 -9.35 12.33 3.73
C LYS A 92 -8.78 11.21 4.56
N TYR A 93 -8.69 11.38 5.85
CA TYR A 93 -8.19 10.35 6.73
C TYR A 93 -8.87 10.37 8.08
N LYS A 94 -9.37 9.21 8.49
CA LYS A 94 -9.94 8.97 9.80
C LYS A 94 -9.12 7.87 10.49
N PRO A 95 -8.12 8.25 11.30
CA PRO A 95 -7.27 7.27 11.98
C PRO A 95 -8.07 6.50 13.03
N TYR A 96 -7.74 5.22 13.18
CA TYR A 96 -8.14 4.47 14.36
C TYR A 96 -7.03 4.60 15.40
N LYS A 97 -7.38 5.19 16.57
CA LYS A 97 -6.40 5.49 17.64
C LYS A 97 -5.23 6.33 17.11
N SER A 98 -4.00 5.80 17.24
CA SER A 98 -2.76 6.45 16.81
C SER A 98 -2.23 5.94 15.47
N ASP A 99 -3.05 5.23 14.68
CA ASP A 99 -2.62 4.72 13.39
C ASP A 99 -2.37 5.86 12.39
N LYS A 100 -1.62 5.57 11.36
CA LYS A 100 -1.22 6.54 10.34
C LYS A 100 -1.34 5.89 8.98
N PHE A 101 -1.86 6.58 7.99
CA PHE A 101 -1.72 6.05 6.65
C PHE A 101 -0.31 6.31 6.11
N VAL A 102 0.12 5.46 5.19
CA VAL A 102 1.48 5.46 4.66
C VAL A 102 1.45 5.71 3.17
N VAL A 103 2.35 6.57 2.69
CA VAL A 103 2.59 6.78 1.27
C VAL A 103 4.07 6.52 0.99
N THR A 104 4.34 5.67 0.01
CA THR A 104 5.70 5.37 -0.45
C THR A 104 5.82 5.64 -1.94
N VAL A 105 6.91 6.29 -2.34
CA VAL A 105 7.34 6.47 -3.73
C VAL A 105 8.73 5.90 -3.88
N ILE A 106 8.92 5.08 -4.92
CA ILE A 106 10.22 4.52 -5.29
C ILE A 106 10.47 4.79 -6.77
N LEU A 107 11.63 5.32 -7.09
CA LEU A 107 12.15 5.39 -8.47
C LEU A 107 13.25 4.36 -8.64
N GLU A 108 13.18 3.63 -9.72
CA GLU A 108 14.13 2.56 -10.03
C GLU A 108 14.73 2.72 -11.43
N ASN A 109 15.96 2.24 -11.55
CA ASN A 109 16.62 1.91 -12.80
C ASN A 109 16.75 0.38 -12.89
N ASN A 110 16.58 -0.17 -14.07
CA ASN A 110 16.58 -1.63 -14.26
C ASN A 110 17.94 -2.29 -13.99
N THR A 111 19.03 -1.52 -14.06
CA THR A 111 20.39 -1.99 -13.83
C THR A 111 20.92 -1.61 -12.45
N GLU A 112 20.72 -0.35 -12.09
CA GLU A 112 21.29 0.25 -10.86
C GLU A 112 20.38 0.08 -9.64
N GLY A 113 19.15 -0.41 -9.83
CA GLY A 113 18.18 -0.60 -8.76
C GLY A 113 17.52 0.69 -8.29
N THR A 114 17.31 0.82 -6.99
CA THR A 114 16.60 1.95 -6.38
C THR A 114 17.42 3.24 -6.42
N ILE A 115 16.91 4.25 -7.13
CA ILE A 115 17.47 5.60 -7.19
C ILE A 115 17.08 6.39 -5.94
N VAL A 116 15.79 6.39 -5.62
CA VAL A 116 15.22 7.04 -4.44
C VAL A 116 14.03 6.25 -3.92
N GLU A 117 13.93 6.18 -2.61
CA GLU A 117 12.76 5.72 -1.88
C GLU A 117 12.38 6.79 -0.85
N LYS A 118 11.12 7.18 -0.85
CA LYS A 118 10.57 8.11 0.13
C LYS A 118 9.27 7.56 0.69
N THR A 119 9.28 7.34 1.99
CA THR A 119 8.09 6.93 2.75
C THR A 119 7.71 8.02 3.74
N VAL A 120 6.43 8.32 3.81
CA VAL A 120 5.85 9.22 4.81
C VAL A 120 4.68 8.55 5.53
N GLN A 121 4.55 8.84 6.79
CA GLN A 121 3.41 8.48 7.62
C GLN A 121 2.60 9.75 7.90
N VAL A 122 1.32 9.74 7.54
CA VAL A 122 0.44 10.89 7.69
C VAL A 122 -0.49 10.63 8.89
N PRO A 123 -0.29 11.34 10.02
CA PRO A 123 -1.03 11.09 11.25
C PRO A 123 -2.33 11.89 11.35
N ASP A 124 -2.45 12.99 10.58
CA ASP A 124 -3.48 13.98 10.82
C ASP A 124 -4.82 13.56 10.23
N ALA A 125 -5.84 13.49 11.08
CA ALA A 125 -7.21 13.32 10.63
C ALA A 125 -7.65 14.50 9.76
N LYS A 126 -8.36 14.19 8.67
CA LYS A 126 -8.92 15.17 7.73
C LYS A 126 -10.34 14.75 7.33
N ASP A 127 -11.33 15.53 7.75
CA ASP A 127 -12.74 15.29 7.42
C ASP A 127 -13.09 15.73 5.98
N LEU A 128 -12.30 16.63 5.42
CA LEU A 128 -12.45 17.12 4.05
C LEU A 128 -11.22 16.75 3.23
N PHE A 129 -11.42 16.59 1.90
CA PHE A 129 -10.29 16.37 1.00
C PHE A 129 -9.27 17.51 1.11
N THR A 130 -8.07 17.13 1.51
CA THR A 130 -6.94 18.04 1.72
C THR A 130 -5.81 17.63 0.79
N SER A 131 -5.18 18.61 0.16
CA SER A 131 -4.03 18.38 -0.71
C SER A 131 -2.78 18.05 0.10
N TYR A 132 -2.03 17.07 -0.37
CA TYR A 132 -0.73 16.71 0.16
C TYR A 132 0.31 16.66 -0.96
N GLU A 133 1.52 17.13 -0.68
CA GLU A 133 2.66 17.04 -1.57
C GLU A 133 3.79 16.27 -0.89
N LEU A 134 4.18 15.15 -1.48
CA LEU A 134 5.36 14.39 -1.08
C LEU A 134 6.51 14.78 -2.00
N ASP A 135 7.48 15.50 -1.47
CA ASP A 135 8.70 15.89 -2.18
C ASP A 135 9.78 14.82 -1.98
N PHE A 136 10.30 14.31 -3.07
CA PHE A 136 11.41 13.35 -3.11
C PHE A 136 12.52 13.81 -4.09
N SER A 137 12.60 15.12 -4.36
CA SER A 137 13.52 15.72 -5.33
C SER A 137 15.00 15.65 -4.97
N SER A 138 15.34 15.24 -3.75
CA SER A 138 16.74 15.21 -3.26
C SER A 138 17.70 14.42 -4.17
N TYR A 139 17.22 13.40 -4.88
CA TYR A 139 18.04 12.63 -5.82
C TYR A 139 18.51 13.44 -7.04
N ILE A 140 17.80 14.54 -7.37
CA ILE A 140 18.14 15.41 -8.52
C ILE A 140 19.41 16.22 -8.24
N THR A 141 19.64 16.54 -6.98
CA THR A 141 20.83 17.30 -6.52
C THR A 141 21.98 16.40 -6.05
N ASP A 142 21.75 15.10 -5.97
CA ASP A 142 22.75 14.11 -5.64
C ASP A 142 23.60 13.78 -6.88
N GLU A 143 24.91 14.08 -6.87
CA GLU A 143 25.78 13.92 -8.02
C GLU A 143 25.88 12.48 -8.53
N ALA A 144 25.72 11.49 -7.66
CA ALA A 144 25.72 10.10 -8.05
C ALA A 144 24.42 9.66 -8.67
N LYS A 145 23.30 10.09 -8.09
CA LYS A 145 21.96 9.66 -8.48
C LYS A 145 21.37 10.45 -9.64
N ASN A 146 21.73 11.73 -9.79
CA ASN A 146 21.19 12.59 -10.83
C ASN A 146 21.55 12.14 -12.25
N LYS A 147 22.57 11.32 -12.41
CA LYS A 147 23.00 10.75 -13.71
C LYS A 147 22.27 9.47 -14.05
N ILE A 148 21.65 8.80 -13.07
CA ILE A 148 20.94 7.54 -13.28
C ILE A 148 19.56 7.84 -13.87
N LYS A 149 19.23 7.23 -14.99
CA LYS A 149 17.92 7.35 -15.63
C LYS A 149 16.87 6.63 -14.78
N ALA A 150 15.78 7.34 -14.45
CA ALA A 150 14.61 6.69 -13.87
C ALA A 150 13.83 5.96 -14.97
N GLU A 151 13.55 4.67 -14.77
CA GLU A 151 12.88 3.82 -15.75
C GLU A 151 11.58 3.23 -15.23
N ARG A 152 11.39 3.22 -13.91
CA ARG A 152 10.17 2.74 -13.25
C ARG A 152 9.85 3.60 -12.03
N ILE A 153 8.56 3.85 -11.82
CA ILE A 153 8.02 4.45 -10.61
C ILE A 153 7.08 3.46 -9.92
N LYS A 154 7.27 3.27 -8.62
CA LYS A 154 6.33 2.57 -7.75
C LYS A 154 5.71 3.59 -6.80
N ILE A 155 4.42 3.49 -6.59
CA ILE A 155 3.66 4.34 -5.67
C ILE A 155 2.75 3.42 -4.87
N TYR A 156 2.78 3.56 -3.54
CA TYR A 156 1.95 2.79 -2.63
C TYR A 156 1.21 3.73 -1.70
N PHE A 157 -0.08 3.49 -1.53
CA PHE A 157 -0.92 4.04 -0.48
C PHE A 157 -1.39 2.90 0.40
N ARG A 158 -1.21 3.00 1.71
CA ARG A 158 -1.57 1.96 2.66
C ARG A 158 -2.36 2.56 3.81
N ALA A 159 -3.51 1.97 4.15
CA ALA A 159 -4.47 2.48 5.13
C ALA A 159 -3.88 2.65 6.54
N GLY A 160 -2.91 1.83 6.94
CA GLY A 160 -2.30 1.86 8.26
C GLY A 160 -0.89 1.32 8.29
N VAL A 161 -0.15 1.62 9.37
CA VAL A 161 1.21 1.09 9.61
C VAL A 161 1.18 -0.32 10.17
N ASN A 162 0.10 -0.67 10.89
CA ASN A 162 0.01 -1.91 11.65
C ASN A 162 -0.47 -3.06 10.79
N SER A 163 0.38 -4.07 10.68
CA SER A 163 0.01 -5.41 10.24
C SER A 163 0.48 -6.33 11.35
N THR A 164 -0.38 -6.62 12.33
CA THR A 164 0.03 -7.32 13.54
C THR A 164 -0.56 -8.72 13.61
N LYS A 165 0.20 -9.61 14.26
CA LYS A 165 -0.17 -11.00 14.57
C LYS A 165 -0.93 -11.15 15.89
N LYS A 166 -1.05 -10.08 16.67
CA LYS A 166 -1.68 -10.11 18.00
C LYS A 166 -3.08 -9.59 17.95
N ALA A 167 -3.94 -10.29 18.65
CA ALA A 167 -5.30 -9.95 18.96
C ALA A 167 -5.45 -8.47 19.37
N VAL A 168 -5.88 -7.68 18.45
CA VAL A 168 -6.79 -6.61 18.81
C VAL A 168 -8.15 -7.26 18.70
N GLN A 169 -8.91 -7.35 19.77
CA GLN A 169 -10.29 -7.79 19.69
C GLN A 169 -11.01 -6.83 18.75
N GLY A 170 -11.07 -7.20 17.50
CA GLY A 170 -11.78 -6.47 16.46
C GLY A 170 -12.93 -7.33 15.96
N VAL A 171 -13.98 -6.70 15.55
CA VAL A 171 -15.04 -7.38 14.82
C VAL A 171 -14.47 -7.73 13.45
N ARG A 172 -14.57 -9.01 13.06
CA ARG A 172 -14.15 -9.50 11.75
C ARG A 172 -14.73 -8.61 10.64
N GLY A 173 -13.87 -8.07 9.78
CA GLY A 173 -14.28 -7.19 8.70
C GLY A 173 -14.71 -5.78 9.13
N SER A 174 -14.36 -5.37 10.34
CA SER A 174 -14.49 -3.97 10.76
C SER A 174 -13.23 -3.19 10.44
N ASP A 175 -13.34 -1.88 10.46
CA ASP A 175 -12.20 -0.98 10.41
C ASP A 175 -11.30 -1.27 11.62
N GLY A 176 -10.05 -1.65 11.36
CA GLY A 176 -9.07 -2.02 12.37
C GLY A 176 -8.59 -0.86 13.22
#